data_1fdd4622e1ceabd528511896c2b15808
#
_entry.id   1fdd4622e1ceabd528511896c2b15808
#
_cell.length_a   1.000
_cell.length_b   1.000
_cell.length_c   1.000
_cell.angle_alpha   90.00
_cell.angle_beta   90.00
_cell.angle_gamma   90.00
#
_symmetry.space_group_name_H-M   'P 1'
#
loop_
_entity.id
_entity.type
_entity.pdbx_description
1 polymer ?
#
loop_
_entity_poly.entity_id
_entity_poly.type
_entity_poly.pdbx_seq_one_letter_code
_entity_poly.pdbx_strand_id
1 'polypeptide(L)'
;MSAAAEQAQHTLSAQGPAPAQVVVGAGLGFIISSCMQTFTKLGIADRIAKGTTKVADLAAQTKFPEDALYRILRVLEMAGIVREMAGRAFSLTDAGSLLRSDAQGSMRDIIQYMTDPLHYKVYGSFTESLQRGKTPFDDVMGEPVFKWFFRPENREEAEIFHKGMVSFSSTCAPAFLESYDFTQFQHVLDLGGGLGGIVRAILKACPKVKGTIADLPEVIRQANQTIAADGLSSRCSTVACDFFESVPRGADAFFMKHILHDWNDQDATLILKNIRAVIPSNGKLILGEAVVPSDGTPHPAKLIDIEMMTFLQGKERTEPEWRALLSGAGFKLNRVIYTKSPLDLIEAVPA
;
A
#
# COMPACT_ATOMS: atom_id res chain seq x y z
N MET A 1 16.46 -5.71 42.80
CA MET A 1 17.30 -4.93 41.82
C MET A 1 17.55 -3.56 42.44
N SER A 2 18.76 -3.03 42.38
CA SER A 2 19.10 -1.78 43.07
C SER A 2 18.63 -0.58 42.26
N ALA A 3 18.23 0.54 42.89
CA ALA A 3 17.83 1.81 42.25
C ALA A 3 18.85 2.33 41.21
N ALA A 4 20.13 1.92 41.36
CA ALA A 4 21.21 2.21 40.40
C ALA A 4 21.02 1.45 39.05
N ALA A 5 20.46 0.25 39.08
CA ALA A 5 20.18 -0.53 37.87
C ALA A 5 18.94 0.01 37.10
N GLU A 6 17.93 0.51 37.80
CA GLU A 6 16.75 1.18 37.22
C GLU A 6 17.12 2.53 36.65
N GLN A 7 17.98 3.30 37.32
CA GLN A 7 18.49 4.58 36.84
C GLN A 7 19.40 4.41 35.61
N ALA A 8 20.21 3.34 35.54
CA ALA A 8 21.02 3.02 34.36
C ALA A 8 20.18 2.58 33.17
N GLN A 9 19.10 1.83 33.38
CA GLN A 9 18.14 1.49 32.33
C GLN A 9 17.35 2.71 31.83
N HIS A 10 17.01 3.66 32.71
CA HIS A 10 16.31 4.89 32.35
C HIS A 10 17.21 5.87 31.59
N THR A 11 18.50 5.93 31.90
CA THR A 11 19.47 6.76 31.16
C THR A 11 19.84 6.18 29.79
N LEU A 12 19.79 4.87 29.61
CA LEU A 12 19.96 4.22 28.29
C LEU A 12 18.74 4.40 27.38
N SER A 13 17.55 4.62 27.93
CA SER A 13 16.32 4.87 27.14
C SER A 13 16.17 6.32 26.63
N ALA A 14 16.96 7.26 27.17
CA ALA A 14 16.93 8.69 26.75
C ALA A 14 17.93 9.01 25.63
N GLN A 15 18.89 8.13 25.38
CA GLN A 15 19.80 8.22 24.23
C GLN A 15 19.34 7.21 23.18
N GLY A 16 19.05 7.69 21.96
CA GLY A 16 18.71 6.81 20.83
C GLY A 16 19.73 5.69 20.62
N PRO A 17 19.49 4.73 19.74
CA PRO A 17 20.37 3.58 19.54
C PRO A 17 21.79 4.03 19.19
N ALA A 18 22.81 3.34 19.69
CA ALA A 18 24.20 3.63 19.37
C ALA A 18 24.44 3.54 17.85
N PRO A 19 25.32 4.35 17.26
CA PRO A 19 25.55 4.38 15.81
C PRO A 19 25.74 3.00 15.16
N ALA A 20 26.50 2.10 15.81
CA ALA A 20 26.71 0.75 15.34
C ALA A 20 25.39 -0.08 15.31
N GLN A 21 24.49 0.13 16.27
CA GLN A 21 23.19 -0.56 16.30
C GLN A 21 22.29 -0.09 15.16
N VAL A 22 22.35 1.20 14.77
CA VAL A 22 21.60 1.72 13.61
C VAL A 22 22.07 1.03 12.33
N VAL A 23 23.38 0.95 12.10
CA VAL A 23 23.96 0.30 10.91
C VAL A 23 23.61 -1.18 10.86
N VAL A 24 23.79 -1.90 11.98
CA VAL A 24 23.47 -3.34 12.06
C VAL A 24 21.96 -3.56 11.87
N GLY A 25 21.13 -2.75 12.50
CA GLY A 25 19.67 -2.85 12.38
C GLY A 25 19.20 -2.64 10.93
N ALA A 26 19.74 -1.65 10.25
CA ALA A 26 19.43 -1.41 8.82
C ALA A 26 19.90 -2.60 7.95
N GLY A 27 21.12 -3.11 8.17
CA GLY A 27 21.65 -4.23 7.39
C GLY A 27 20.92 -5.56 7.62
N LEU A 28 20.28 -5.75 8.79
CA LEU A 28 19.53 -6.97 9.16
C LEU A 28 18.01 -6.82 8.97
N GLY A 29 17.52 -5.72 8.40
CA GLY A 29 16.08 -5.46 8.22
C GLY A 29 15.34 -6.58 7.48
N PHE A 30 15.99 -7.21 6.51
CA PHE A 30 15.41 -8.32 5.74
C PHE A 30 15.07 -9.55 6.62
N ILE A 31 15.75 -9.74 7.75
CA ILE A 31 15.46 -10.83 8.71
C ILE A 31 14.10 -10.57 9.38
N ILE A 32 13.85 -9.32 9.79
CA ILE A 32 12.56 -8.91 10.38
C ILE A 32 11.44 -9.14 9.37
N SER A 33 11.61 -8.71 8.12
CA SER A 33 10.65 -8.93 7.03
C SER A 33 10.36 -10.42 6.81
N SER A 34 11.39 -11.27 6.82
CA SER A 34 11.23 -12.74 6.68
C SER A 34 10.45 -13.36 7.87
N CYS A 35 10.69 -12.86 9.09
CA CYS A 35 9.90 -13.27 10.26
C CYS A 35 8.45 -12.82 10.16
N MET A 36 8.19 -11.59 9.66
CA MET A 36 6.85 -11.05 9.41
C MET A 36 6.10 -11.89 8.39
N GLN A 37 6.74 -12.27 7.28
CA GLN A 37 6.16 -13.16 6.29
C GLN A 37 5.72 -14.49 6.91
N THR A 38 6.60 -15.15 7.66
CA THR A 38 6.28 -16.41 8.31
C THR A 38 5.11 -16.26 9.29
N PHE A 39 5.11 -15.20 10.10
CA PHE A 39 4.07 -14.88 11.07
C PHE A 39 2.70 -14.71 10.41
N THR A 40 2.63 -13.91 9.34
CA THR A 40 1.37 -13.66 8.62
C THR A 40 0.92 -14.88 7.82
N LYS A 41 1.83 -15.58 7.15
CA LYS A 41 1.53 -16.81 6.38
C LYS A 41 0.98 -17.93 7.26
N LEU A 42 1.51 -18.11 8.47
CA LEU A 42 1.03 -19.09 9.44
C LEU A 42 -0.24 -18.63 10.19
N GLY A 43 -0.69 -17.40 10.01
CA GLY A 43 -1.87 -16.84 10.70
C GLY A 43 -1.70 -16.81 12.23
N ILE A 44 -0.50 -16.50 12.71
CA ILE A 44 -0.18 -16.52 14.15
C ILE A 44 -0.99 -15.47 14.90
N ALA A 45 -1.20 -14.26 14.33
CA ALA A 45 -2.01 -13.23 14.95
C ALA A 45 -3.44 -13.69 15.24
N ASP A 46 -4.08 -14.37 14.28
CA ASP A 46 -5.44 -14.90 14.45
C ASP A 46 -5.52 -15.98 15.54
N ARG A 47 -4.48 -16.82 15.65
CA ARG A 47 -4.40 -17.88 16.66
C ARG A 47 -4.23 -17.32 18.05
N ILE A 48 -3.33 -16.35 18.22
CA ILE A 48 -3.13 -15.64 19.49
C ILE A 48 -4.42 -14.93 19.91
N ALA A 49 -5.09 -14.25 19.01
CA ALA A 49 -6.36 -13.57 19.28
C ALA A 49 -7.47 -14.53 19.71
N LYS A 50 -7.44 -15.79 19.24
CA LYS A 50 -8.35 -16.88 19.65
C LYS A 50 -7.91 -17.62 20.91
N GLY A 51 -6.87 -17.13 21.60
CA GLY A 51 -6.43 -17.68 22.89
C GLY A 51 -5.29 -18.69 22.83
N THR A 52 -4.78 -19.04 21.63
CA THR A 52 -3.61 -19.92 21.50
C THR A 52 -2.33 -19.09 21.67
N THR A 53 -1.81 -19.01 22.89
CA THR A 53 -0.68 -18.12 23.23
C THR A 53 0.64 -18.84 23.41
N LYS A 54 0.65 -20.13 23.84
CA LYS A 54 1.86 -20.90 24.05
C LYS A 54 2.51 -21.31 22.73
N VAL A 55 3.83 -21.20 22.65
CA VAL A 55 4.59 -21.54 21.44
C VAL A 55 4.40 -23.01 21.04
N ALA A 56 4.38 -23.93 22.01
CA ALA A 56 4.14 -25.34 21.73
C ALA A 56 2.80 -25.59 21.04
N ASP A 57 1.72 -24.91 21.49
CA ASP A 57 0.38 -25.06 20.93
C ASP A 57 0.29 -24.39 19.52
N LEU A 58 0.91 -23.23 19.35
CA LEU A 58 1.03 -22.57 18.04
C LEU A 58 1.80 -23.44 17.05
N ALA A 59 2.91 -24.02 17.47
CA ALA A 59 3.73 -24.91 16.66
C ALA A 59 2.96 -26.17 16.24
N ALA A 60 2.23 -26.79 17.16
CA ALA A 60 1.39 -27.96 16.87
C ALA A 60 0.28 -27.64 15.86
N GLN A 61 -0.43 -26.51 16.04
CA GLN A 61 -1.51 -26.08 15.13
C GLN A 61 -1.01 -25.72 13.73
N THR A 62 0.19 -25.17 13.61
CA THR A 62 0.77 -24.74 12.33
C THR A 62 1.65 -25.82 11.68
N LYS A 63 1.91 -26.92 12.39
CA LYS A 63 2.87 -27.95 12.00
C LYS A 63 4.27 -27.38 11.73
N PHE A 64 4.63 -26.31 12.47
CA PHE A 64 5.91 -25.63 12.35
C PHE A 64 6.83 -26.02 13.50
N PRO A 65 8.17 -26.12 13.32
CA PRO A 65 9.08 -26.48 14.40
C PRO A 65 9.02 -25.49 15.56
N GLU A 66 8.80 -25.98 16.78
CA GLU A 66 8.57 -25.15 17.99
C GLU A 66 9.72 -24.20 18.26
N ASP A 67 10.98 -24.70 18.25
CA ASP A 67 12.15 -23.84 18.52
C ASP A 67 12.31 -22.74 17.45
N ALA A 68 12.08 -23.06 16.18
CA ALA A 68 12.12 -22.08 15.10
C ALA A 68 11.04 -21.01 15.28
N LEU A 69 9.80 -21.40 15.61
CA LEU A 69 8.71 -20.47 15.87
C LEU A 69 9.02 -19.56 17.05
N TYR A 70 9.56 -20.11 18.15
CA TYR A 70 9.95 -19.32 19.31
C TYR A 70 10.99 -18.25 18.95
N ARG A 71 12.00 -18.60 18.17
CA ARG A 71 13.06 -17.68 17.74
C ARG A 71 12.50 -16.58 16.84
N ILE A 72 11.58 -16.90 15.93
CA ILE A 72 10.86 -15.93 15.09
C ILE A 72 10.08 -14.95 15.97
N LEU A 73 9.31 -15.44 16.94
CA LEU A 73 8.49 -14.60 17.82
C LEU A 73 9.33 -13.64 18.66
N ARG A 74 10.52 -14.04 19.09
CA ARG A 74 11.47 -13.14 19.80
C ARG A 74 11.99 -12.01 18.92
N VAL A 75 12.23 -12.26 17.63
CA VAL A 75 12.56 -11.19 16.68
C VAL A 75 11.38 -10.23 16.50
N LEU A 76 10.17 -10.76 16.42
CA LEU A 76 8.97 -9.95 16.29
C LEU A 76 8.59 -9.21 17.58
N GLU A 77 9.00 -9.70 18.74
CA GLU A 77 8.94 -8.95 19.99
C GLU A 77 9.86 -7.72 19.96
N MET A 78 11.10 -7.89 19.53
CA MET A 78 12.03 -6.77 19.34
C MET A 78 11.47 -5.74 18.33
N ALA A 79 10.73 -6.19 17.33
CA ALA A 79 10.04 -5.32 16.35
C ALA A 79 8.71 -4.73 16.87
N GLY A 80 8.31 -5.03 18.11
CA GLY A 80 7.08 -4.48 18.71
C GLY A 80 5.77 -5.11 18.22
N ILE A 81 5.83 -6.28 17.59
CA ILE A 81 4.64 -6.97 17.04
C ILE A 81 3.96 -7.85 18.09
N VAL A 82 4.73 -8.54 18.89
CA VAL A 82 4.25 -9.39 19.97
C VAL A 82 4.96 -9.05 21.28
N ARG A 83 4.47 -9.59 22.39
CA ARG A 83 5.10 -9.49 23.72
C ARG A 83 5.18 -10.86 24.33
N GLU A 84 6.38 -11.26 24.79
CA GLU A 84 6.57 -12.52 25.52
C GLU A 84 5.97 -12.43 26.93
N MET A 85 5.33 -13.50 27.33
CA MET A 85 4.76 -13.72 28.65
C MET A 85 5.41 -14.95 29.31
N ALA A 86 5.17 -15.15 30.62
CA ALA A 86 5.68 -16.32 31.32
C ALA A 86 5.29 -17.64 30.62
N GLY A 87 6.21 -18.62 30.62
CA GLY A 87 5.94 -19.95 30.09
C GLY A 87 6.05 -20.07 28.56
N ARG A 88 6.90 -19.26 27.91
CA ARG A 88 7.06 -19.22 26.45
C ARG A 88 5.70 -19.00 25.73
N ALA A 89 4.93 -18.05 26.22
CA ALA A 89 3.67 -17.63 25.62
C ALA A 89 3.80 -16.21 25.08
N PHE A 90 3.01 -15.84 24.07
CA PHE A 90 3.02 -14.51 23.45
C PHE A 90 1.62 -13.90 23.37
N SER A 91 1.53 -12.59 23.54
CA SER A 91 0.36 -11.78 23.26
C SER A 91 0.64 -10.83 22.09
N LEU A 92 -0.41 -10.39 21.41
CA LEU A 92 -0.30 -9.33 20.41
C LEU A 92 -0.11 -7.98 21.10
N THR A 93 0.67 -7.10 20.47
CA THR A 93 0.63 -5.66 20.72
C THR A 93 -0.49 -5.03 19.88
N ASP A 94 -0.72 -3.70 20.02
CA ASP A 94 -1.63 -2.97 19.13
C ASP A 94 -1.20 -3.10 17.67
N ALA A 95 0.10 -2.98 17.38
CA ALA A 95 0.65 -3.20 16.04
C ALA A 95 0.44 -4.64 15.56
N GLY A 96 0.70 -5.63 16.39
CA GLY A 96 0.47 -7.04 16.07
C GLY A 96 -1.00 -7.37 15.82
N SER A 97 -1.91 -6.66 16.47
CA SER A 97 -3.36 -6.81 16.27
C SER A 97 -3.82 -6.39 14.87
N LEU A 98 -3.11 -5.48 14.20
CA LEU A 98 -3.35 -5.11 12.80
C LEU A 98 -3.01 -6.24 11.81
N LEU A 99 -2.32 -7.30 12.24
CA LEU A 99 -1.99 -8.45 11.40
C LEU A 99 -3.04 -9.58 11.48
N ARG A 100 -4.13 -9.38 12.19
CA ARG A 100 -5.27 -10.29 12.21
C ARG A 100 -6.06 -10.17 10.92
N SER A 101 -6.59 -11.28 10.43
CA SER A 101 -7.42 -11.32 9.22
C SER A 101 -8.77 -10.61 9.38
N ASP A 102 -9.27 -10.52 10.61
CA ASP A 102 -10.56 -9.90 10.97
C ASP A 102 -10.44 -8.47 11.54
N ALA A 103 -9.23 -7.92 11.62
CA ALA A 103 -9.04 -6.56 12.13
C ALA A 103 -9.58 -5.52 11.15
N GLN A 104 -10.24 -4.50 11.68
CA GLN A 104 -10.56 -3.33 10.86
C GLN A 104 -9.26 -2.63 10.44
N GLY A 105 -9.06 -2.40 9.14
CA GLY A 105 -7.80 -1.88 8.60
C GLY A 105 -6.64 -2.88 8.71
N SER A 106 -6.94 -4.18 8.58
CA SER A 106 -5.91 -5.23 8.61
C SER A 106 -4.77 -4.94 7.62
N MET A 107 -3.55 -5.01 8.12
CA MET A 107 -2.32 -4.88 7.34
C MET A 107 -1.76 -6.24 6.88
N ARG A 108 -2.43 -7.34 7.21
CA ARG A 108 -1.92 -8.69 6.97
C ARG A 108 -1.56 -8.93 5.51
N ASP A 109 -2.50 -8.69 4.61
CA ASP A 109 -2.34 -9.05 3.21
C ASP A 109 -1.34 -8.13 2.50
N ILE A 110 -1.28 -6.84 2.85
CA ILE A 110 -0.25 -5.94 2.32
C ILE A 110 1.16 -6.34 2.81
N ILE A 111 1.29 -6.78 4.06
CA ILE A 111 2.56 -7.27 4.58
C ILE A 111 2.95 -8.60 3.91
N GLN A 112 1.99 -9.50 3.65
CA GLN A 112 2.28 -10.73 2.90
C GLN A 112 2.81 -10.41 1.49
N TYR A 113 2.23 -9.44 0.81
CA TYR A 113 2.71 -8.97 -0.49
C TYR A 113 4.13 -8.40 -0.39
N MET A 114 4.34 -7.41 0.48
CA MET A 114 5.64 -6.73 0.61
C MET A 114 6.79 -7.63 1.09
N THR A 115 6.48 -8.77 1.68
CA THR A 115 7.47 -9.74 2.18
C THR A 115 7.45 -11.06 1.41
N ASP A 116 6.81 -11.09 0.24
CA ASP A 116 6.75 -12.28 -0.61
C ASP A 116 8.14 -12.69 -1.13
N PRO A 117 8.41 -13.98 -1.35
CA PRO A 117 9.67 -14.46 -1.93
C PRO A 117 10.05 -13.81 -3.26
N LEU A 118 9.07 -13.34 -4.03
CA LEU A 118 9.30 -12.59 -5.28
C LEU A 118 10.11 -11.31 -5.02
N HIS A 119 9.79 -10.56 -3.95
CA HIS A 119 10.54 -9.36 -3.57
C HIS A 119 12.01 -9.69 -3.28
N TYR A 120 12.28 -10.71 -2.47
CA TYR A 120 13.67 -11.11 -2.17
C TYR A 120 14.44 -11.53 -3.42
N LYS A 121 13.77 -12.21 -4.38
CA LYS A 121 14.36 -12.60 -5.65
C LYS A 121 14.77 -11.37 -6.48
N VAL A 122 13.90 -10.38 -6.57
CA VAL A 122 14.13 -9.15 -7.36
C VAL A 122 15.17 -8.26 -6.67
N TYR A 123 15.04 -8.01 -5.37
CA TYR A 123 16.01 -7.22 -4.61
C TYR A 123 17.40 -7.87 -4.54
N GLY A 124 17.49 -9.18 -4.72
CA GLY A 124 18.77 -9.88 -4.80
C GLY A 124 19.67 -9.44 -5.99
N SER A 125 19.08 -8.84 -7.02
CA SER A 125 19.80 -8.30 -8.20
C SER A 125 19.71 -6.78 -8.31
N PHE A 126 19.28 -6.10 -7.24
CA PHE A 126 18.99 -4.66 -7.24
C PHE A 126 20.14 -3.80 -7.78
N THR A 127 21.33 -3.92 -7.17
CA THR A 127 22.49 -3.11 -7.54
C THR A 127 22.92 -3.34 -8.98
N GLU A 128 23.04 -4.61 -9.39
CA GLU A 128 23.50 -5.00 -10.72
C GLU A 128 22.51 -4.58 -11.82
N SER A 129 21.21 -4.69 -11.56
CA SER A 129 20.18 -4.27 -12.52
C SER A 129 20.19 -2.76 -12.72
N LEU A 130 20.26 -1.98 -11.64
CA LEU A 130 20.34 -0.53 -11.71
C LEU A 130 21.62 -0.04 -12.40
N GLN A 131 22.77 -0.68 -12.16
CA GLN A 131 24.01 -0.37 -12.86
C GLN A 131 23.92 -0.60 -14.37
N ARG A 132 23.06 -1.54 -14.81
CA ARG A 132 22.76 -1.77 -16.23
C ARG A 132 21.68 -0.83 -16.78
N GLY A 133 21.15 0.07 -15.99
CA GLY A 133 20.06 0.98 -16.38
C GLY A 133 18.73 0.27 -16.61
N LYS A 134 18.49 -0.85 -15.92
CA LYS A 134 17.26 -1.63 -16.04
C LYS A 134 16.45 -1.61 -14.75
N THR A 135 15.13 -1.69 -14.89
CA THR A 135 14.24 -2.00 -13.77
C THR A 135 14.60 -3.40 -13.25
N PRO A 136 14.91 -3.56 -11.94
CA PRO A 136 15.30 -4.87 -11.40
C PRO A 136 14.30 -5.98 -11.68
N PHE A 137 12.99 -5.71 -11.57
CA PHE A 137 11.98 -6.69 -11.88
C PHE A 137 12.05 -7.18 -13.33
N ASP A 138 12.08 -6.25 -14.29
CA ASP A 138 12.13 -6.59 -15.71
C ASP A 138 13.40 -7.36 -16.07
N ASP A 139 14.52 -7.01 -15.44
CA ASP A 139 15.81 -7.69 -15.68
C ASP A 139 15.82 -9.13 -15.13
N VAL A 140 15.18 -9.36 -13.99
CA VAL A 140 15.14 -10.68 -13.31
C VAL A 140 14.04 -11.57 -13.88
N MET A 141 12.86 -11.00 -14.20
CA MET A 141 11.69 -11.76 -14.63
C MET A 141 11.52 -11.78 -16.16
N GLY A 142 12.24 -10.91 -16.89
CA GLY A 142 12.26 -10.87 -18.36
C GLY A 142 11.13 -10.06 -18.99
N GLU A 143 10.25 -9.45 -18.18
CA GLU A 143 9.14 -8.63 -18.67
C GLU A 143 8.55 -7.73 -17.55
N PRO A 144 7.78 -6.67 -17.90
CA PRO A 144 7.13 -5.77 -16.95
C PRO A 144 6.18 -6.48 -16.00
N VAL A 145 6.10 -5.99 -14.75
CA VAL A 145 5.42 -6.64 -13.63
C VAL A 145 3.93 -6.89 -13.89
N PHE A 146 3.19 -5.93 -14.44
CA PHE A 146 1.77 -6.13 -14.73
C PHE A 146 1.54 -7.17 -15.83
N LYS A 147 2.39 -7.21 -16.86
CA LYS A 147 2.34 -8.25 -17.88
C LYS A 147 2.65 -9.62 -17.29
N TRP A 148 3.61 -9.69 -16.38
CA TRP A 148 3.99 -10.91 -15.67
C TRP A 148 2.85 -11.43 -14.79
N PHE A 149 2.13 -10.56 -14.04
CA PHE A 149 0.98 -10.94 -13.22
C PHE A 149 -0.21 -11.46 -14.04
N PHE A 150 -0.38 -11.04 -15.29
CA PHE A 150 -1.46 -11.54 -16.14
C PHE A 150 -1.21 -12.93 -16.72
N ARG A 151 -0.04 -13.51 -16.54
CA ARG A 151 0.23 -14.89 -16.96
C ARG A 151 -0.47 -15.89 -16.04
N PRO A 152 -1.11 -16.93 -16.62
CA PRO A 152 -1.81 -17.96 -15.82
C PRO A 152 -0.93 -18.66 -14.79
N GLU A 153 0.36 -18.86 -15.12
CA GLU A 153 1.35 -19.49 -14.23
C GLU A 153 1.70 -18.66 -13.00
N ASN A 154 1.49 -17.34 -13.03
CA ASN A 154 1.82 -16.40 -11.95
C ASN A 154 0.57 -15.97 -11.16
N ARG A 155 -0.50 -16.77 -11.26
CA ARG A 155 -1.80 -16.44 -10.65
C ARG A 155 -1.73 -16.30 -9.13
N GLU A 156 -0.93 -17.12 -8.46
CA GLU A 156 -0.81 -17.09 -7.00
C GLU A 156 -0.23 -15.75 -6.53
N GLU A 157 0.84 -15.29 -7.17
CA GLU A 157 1.49 -14.02 -6.87
C GLU A 157 0.58 -12.83 -7.22
N ALA A 158 -0.14 -12.91 -8.34
CA ALA A 158 -1.13 -11.90 -8.70
C ALA A 158 -2.28 -11.81 -7.67
N GLU A 159 -2.74 -12.93 -7.11
CA GLU A 159 -3.74 -12.94 -6.04
C GLU A 159 -3.20 -12.33 -4.74
N ILE A 160 -1.93 -12.59 -4.39
CA ILE A 160 -1.27 -11.96 -3.22
C ILE A 160 -1.21 -10.44 -3.43
N PHE A 161 -0.75 -9.99 -4.60
CA PHE A 161 -0.74 -8.56 -4.95
C PHE A 161 -2.12 -7.92 -4.84
N HIS A 162 -3.15 -8.51 -5.47
CA HIS A 162 -4.51 -7.96 -5.43
C HIS A 162 -5.07 -7.86 -4.00
N LYS A 163 -4.85 -8.88 -3.16
CA LYS A 163 -5.27 -8.85 -1.74
C LYS A 163 -4.55 -7.75 -0.98
N GLY A 164 -3.24 -7.59 -1.23
CA GLY A 164 -2.45 -6.51 -0.65
C GLY A 164 -3.01 -5.13 -1.02
N MET A 165 -3.32 -4.91 -2.30
CA MET A 165 -3.87 -3.63 -2.77
C MET A 165 -5.28 -3.35 -2.22
N VAL A 166 -6.13 -4.36 -2.08
CA VAL A 166 -7.45 -4.24 -1.42
C VAL A 166 -7.29 -3.89 0.05
N SER A 167 -6.41 -4.58 0.77
CA SER A 167 -6.07 -4.30 2.16
C SER A 167 -5.60 -2.85 2.32
N PHE A 168 -4.64 -2.42 1.53
CA PHE A 168 -4.11 -1.06 1.56
C PHE A 168 -5.20 0.00 1.28
N SER A 169 -6.06 -0.23 0.27
CA SER A 169 -7.18 0.66 -0.02
C SER A 169 -8.14 0.79 1.16
N SER A 170 -8.37 -0.29 1.90
CA SER A 170 -9.25 -0.29 3.07
C SER A 170 -8.72 0.57 4.23
N THR A 171 -7.40 0.75 4.33
CA THR A 171 -6.79 1.64 5.32
C THR A 171 -6.87 3.12 4.92
N CYS A 172 -6.83 3.41 3.61
CA CYS A 172 -6.85 4.78 3.09
C CYS A 172 -8.26 5.37 3.03
N ALA A 173 -9.27 4.58 2.67
CA ALA A 173 -10.62 5.07 2.42
C ALA A 173 -11.25 5.86 3.58
N PRO A 174 -11.19 5.42 4.86
CA PRO A 174 -11.71 6.21 5.97
C PRO A 174 -11.04 7.57 6.13
N ALA A 175 -9.71 7.61 5.98
CA ALA A 175 -8.94 8.84 6.10
C ALA A 175 -9.26 9.84 4.98
N PHE A 176 -9.48 9.35 3.75
CA PHE A 176 -9.91 10.19 2.64
C PHE A 176 -11.29 10.78 2.85
N LEU A 177 -12.25 9.97 3.34
CA LEU A 177 -13.61 10.42 3.64
C LEU A 177 -13.65 11.42 4.81
N GLU A 178 -12.77 11.28 5.80
CA GLU A 178 -12.64 12.24 6.90
C GLU A 178 -12.05 13.58 6.42
N SER A 179 -11.12 13.53 5.46
CA SER A 179 -10.32 14.69 5.07
C SER A 179 -10.88 15.46 3.87
N TYR A 180 -11.82 14.88 3.12
CA TYR A 180 -12.32 15.46 1.87
C TYR A 180 -13.82 15.28 1.70
N ASP A 181 -14.52 16.38 1.37
CA ASP A 181 -15.96 16.36 1.10
C ASP A 181 -16.25 15.91 -0.34
N PHE A 182 -16.60 14.63 -0.51
CA PHE A 182 -17.02 14.08 -1.80
C PHE A 182 -18.50 14.38 -2.13
N THR A 183 -19.31 14.90 -1.21
CA THR A 183 -20.73 15.22 -1.47
C THR A 183 -20.92 16.37 -2.45
N GLN A 184 -19.88 17.16 -2.70
CA GLN A 184 -19.86 18.25 -3.66
C GLN A 184 -19.94 17.77 -5.12
N PHE A 185 -19.71 16.47 -5.41
CA PHE A 185 -19.71 15.91 -6.75
C PHE A 185 -21.01 15.20 -7.08
N GLN A 186 -21.33 15.17 -8.37
CA GLN A 186 -22.44 14.36 -8.89
C GLN A 186 -21.94 12.98 -9.34
N HIS A 187 -20.72 12.92 -9.91
CA HIS A 187 -20.19 11.69 -10.48
C HIS A 187 -18.66 11.62 -10.33
N VAL A 188 -18.20 10.61 -9.61
CA VAL A 188 -16.76 10.29 -9.43
C VAL A 188 -16.37 9.17 -10.41
N LEU A 189 -15.37 9.43 -11.24
CA LEU A 189 -14.71 8.43 -12.08
C LEU A 189 -13.40 8.00 -11.42
N ASP A 190 -13.31 6.73 -11.03
CA ASP A 190 -12.13 6.10 -10.39
C ASP A 190 -11.31 5.41 -11.48
N LEU A 191 -10.22 6.05 -11.91
CA LEU A 191 -9.32 5.58 -12.97
C LEU A 191 -8.23 4.67 -12.39
N GLY A 192 -8.11 3.45 -12.92
CA GLY A 192 -7.30 2.41 -12.33
C GLY A 192 -7.88 1.98 -10.97
N GLY A 193 -9.21 2.02 -10.85
CA GLY A 193 -9.90 1.84 -9.56
C GLY A 193 -9.88 0.40 -9.02
N GLY A 194 -9.32 -0.55 -9.76
CA GLY A 194 -9.24 -1.95 -9.34
C GLY A 194 -10.64 -2.52 -9.07
N LEU A 195 -10.82 -3.09 -7.89
CA LEU A 195 -12.11 -3.60 -7.43
C LEU A 195 -13.04 -2.51 -6.86
N GLY A 196 -12.68 -1.23 -7.01
CA GLY A 196 -13.46 -0.07 -6.60
C GLY A 196 -13.41 0.21 -5.10
N GLY A 197 -12.33 -0.13 -4.42
CA GLY A 197 -12.22 0.03 -2.97
C GLY A 197 -12.55 1.44 -2.48
N ILE A 198 -12.04 2.46 -3.14
CA ILE A 198 -12.25 3.87 -2.76
C ILE A 198 -13.61 4.37 -3.24
N VAL A 199 -13.95 4.21 -4.53
CA VAL A 199 -15.23 4.75 -5.04
C VAL A 199 -16.43 4.11 -4.34
N ARG A 200 -16.38 2.81 -4.03
CA ARG A 200 -17.43 2.12 -3.26
C ARG A 200 -17.58 2.69 -1.84
N ALA A 201 -16.47 3.03 -1.18
CA ALA A 201 -16.50 3.71 0.13
C ALA A 201 -17.11 5.11 0.02
N ILE A 202 -16.73 5.89 -1.02
CA ILE A 202 -17.34 7.20 -1.32
C ILE A 202 -18.86 7.06 -1.51
N LEU A 203 -19.30 6.10 -2.32
CA LEU A 203 -20.73 5.91 -2.60
C LEU A 203 -21.54 5.46 -1.37
N LYS A 204 -20.95 4.70 -0.47
CA LYS A 204 -21.58 4.34 0.81
C LYS A 204 -21.76 5.55 1.72
N ALA A 205 -20.74 6.41 1.79
CA ALA A 205 -20.77 7.64 2.60
C ALA A 205 -21.59 8.76 1.97
N CYS A 206 -21.69 8.83 0.62
CA CYS A 206 -22.32 9.90 -0.14
C CYS A 206 -23.49 9.37 -0.98
N PRO A 207 -24.73 9.24 -0.44
CA PRO A 207 -25.84 8.54 -1.12
C PRO A 207 -26.29 9.16 -2.44
N LYS A 208 -26.03 10.45 -2.68
CA LYS A 208 -26.42 11.16 -3.91
C LYS A 208 -25.38 11.07 -5.04
N VAL A 209 -24.15 10.67 -4.70
CA VAL A 209 -23.05 10.59 -5.67
C VAL A 209 -23.17 9.30 -6.50
N LYS A 210 -22.86 9.40 -7.78
CA LYS A 210 -22.68 8.26 -8.69
C LYS A 210 -21.19 7.97 -8.85
N GLY A 211 -20.84 6.74 -9.21
CA GLY A 211 -19.46 6.35 -9.47
C GLY A 211 -19.31 5.53 -10.73
N THR A 212 -18.14 5.60 -11.32
CA THR A 212 -17.71 4.68 -12.38
C THR A 212 -16.30 4.20 -12.06
N ILE A 213 -16.07 2.89 -12.11
CA ILE A 213 -14.74 2.29 -12.06
C ILE A 213 -14.27 2.11 -13.51
N ALA A 214 -13.14 2.71 -13.85
CA ALA A 214 -12.49 2.55 -15.14
C ALA A 214 -11.17 1.82 -14.95
N ASP A 215 -11.04 0.63 -15.56
CA ASP A 215 -9.86 -0.21 -15.43
C ASP A 215 -9.78 -1.18 -16.64
N LEU A 216 -8.72 -1.99 -16.70
CA LEU A 216 -8.56 -2.98 -17.76
C LEU A 216 -9.71 -4.01 -17.76
N PRO A 217 -10.03 -4.61 -18.92
CA PRO A 217 -11.19 -5.51 -19.06
C PRO A 217 -11.19 -6.70 -18.09
N GLU A 218 -10.00 -7.22 -17.76
CA GLU A 218 -9.82 -8.35 -16.84
C GLU A 218 -10.23 -7.98 -15.41
N VAL A 219 -9.93 -6.76 -14.98
CA VAL A 219 -10.23 -6.21 -13.65
C VAL A 219 -11.71 -5.91 -13.51
N ILE A 220 -12.32 -5.32 -14.54
CA ILE A 220 -13.73 -4.89 -14.58
C ILE A 220 -14.71 -6.04 -14.28
N ARG A 221 -14.41 -7.26 -14.71
CA ARG A 221 -15.26 -8.42 -14.42
C ARG A 221 -15.40 -8.71 -12.93
N GLN A 222 -14.30 -8.57 -12.17
CA GLN A 222 -14.30 -8.76 -10.72
C GLN A 222 -14.92 -7.55 -10.00
N ALA A 223 -14.66 -6.33 -10.48
CA ALA A 223 -15.24 -5.10 -9.93
C ALA A 223 -16.77 -5.14 -9.93
N ASN A 224 -17.40 -5.65 -11.00
CA ASN A 224 -18.85 -5.82 -11.08
C ASN A 224 -19.43 -6.71 -9.97
N GLN A 225 -18.71 -7.77 -9.60
CA GLN A 225 -19.14 -8.66 -8.53
C GLN A 225 -19.10 -7.95 -7.17
N THR A 226 -18.05 -7.16 -6.91
CA THR A 226 -17.92 -6.41 -5.65
C THR A 226 -18.97 -5.29 -5.53
N ILE A 227 -19.27 -4.59 -6.63
CA ILE A 227 -20.34 -3.58 -6.71
C ILE A 227 -21.70 -4.20 -6.38
N ALA A 228 -22.00 -5.36 -6.97
CA ALA A 228 -23.26 -6.06 -6.74
C ALA A 228 -23.39 -6.56 -5.29
N ALA A 229 -22.31 -7.13 -4.74
CA ALA A 229 -22.26 -7.58 -3.35
C ALA A 229 -22.50 -6.44 -2.34
N ASP A 230 -22.08 -5.22 -2.67
CA ASP A 230 -22.31 -4.03 -1.85
C ASP A 230 -23.68 -3.36 -2.07
N GLY A 231 -24.51 -3.86 -2.99
CA GLY A 231 -25.80 -3.26 -3.34
C GLY A 231 -25.70 -1.92 -4.05
N LEU A 232 -24.56 -1.63 -4.70
CA LEU A 232 -24.29 -0.34 -5.33
C LEU A 232 -24.58 -0.30 -6.83
N SER A 233 -25.10 -1.37 -7.45
CA SER A 233 -25.31 -1.50 -8.90
C SER A 233 -26.18 -0.41 -9.52
N SER A 234 -27.05 0.25 -8.74
CA SER A 234 -27.88 1.37 -9.22
C SER A 234 -27.13 2.71 -9.34
N ARG A 235 -25.96 2.82 -8.69
CA ARG A 235 -25.19 4.08 -8.62
C ARG A 235 -23.72 3.93 -9.00
N CYS A 236 -23.23 2.71 -9.17
CA CYS A 236 -21.87 2.41 -9.57
C CYS A 236 -21.87 1.59 -10.85
N SER A 237 -21.20 2.08 -11.86
CA SER A 237 -20.97 1.39 -13.15
C SER A 237 -19.48 1.06 -13.31
N THR A 238 -19.18 0.25 -14.32
CA THR A 238 -17.81 -0.03 -14.73
C THR A 238 -17.62 0.25 -16.21
N VAL A 239 -16.42 0.57 -16.61
CA VAL A 239 -16.03 0.76 -18.02
C VAL A 239 -14.61 0.23 -18.23
N ALA A 240 -14.43 -0.57 -19.29
CA ALA A 240 -13.09 -0.97 -19.73
C ALA A 240 -12.35 0.25 -20.29
N CYS A 241 -11.15 0.49 -19.79
CA CYS A 241 -10.40 1.69 -20.12
C CYS A 241 -8.89 1.41 -20.08
N ASP A 242 -8.21 1.75 -21.15
CA ASP A 242 -6.78 2.00 -21.14
C ASP A 242 -6.57 3.52 -21.08
N PHE A 243 -6.14 4.01 -19.94
CA PHE A 243 -5.97 5.46 -19.71
C PHE A 243 -4.81 6.05 -20.53
N PHE A 244 -3.95 5.22 -21.15
CA PHE A 244 -2.95 5.68 -22.10
C PHE A 244 -3.56 6.02 -23.47
N GLU A 245 -4.66 5.37 -23.82
CA GLU A 245 -5.36 5.63 -25.08
C GLU A 245 -6.44 6.70 -24.93
N SER A 246 -7.30 6.54 -23.93
CA SER A 246 -8.42 7.47 -23.72
C SER A 246 -9.02 7.34 -22.32
N VAL A 247 -9.72 8.38 -21.87
CA VAL A 247 -10.42 8.43 -20.58
C VAL A 247 -11.92 8.69 -20.80
N PRO A 248 -12.83 7.98 -20.09
CA PRO A 248 -14.26 8.18 -20.18
C PRO A 248 -14.69 9.59 -19.79
N ARG A 249 -15.72 10.12 -20.46
CA ARG A 249 -16.31 11.45 -20.20
C ARG A 249 -17.49 11.38 -19.24
N GLY A 250 -17.90 12.52 -18.70
CA GLY A 250 -19.19 12.68 -18.00
C GLY A 250 -19.09 12.69 -16.48
N ALA A 251 -17.91 12.60 -15.92
CA ALA A 251 -17.66 12.83 -14.49
C ALA A 251 -17.27 14.29 -14.20
N ASP A 252 -17.58 14.78 -13.01
CA ASP A 252 -17.14 16.07 -12.48
C ASP A 252 -15.99 15.92 -11.46
N ALA A 253 -15.70 14.68 -11.02
CA ALA A 253 -14.51 14.33 -10.29
C ALA A 253 -13.80 13.13 -10.92
N PHE A 254 -12.50 13.24 -11.14
CA PHE A 254 -11.61 12.19 -11.60
C PHE A 254 -10.71 11.81 -10.43
N PHE A 255 -10.76 10.55 -10.02
CA PHE A 255 -10.01 10.04 -8.91
C PHE A 255 -9.00 9.00 -9.39
N MET A 256 -7.80 9.02 -8.85
CA MET A 256 -6.77 7.99 -9.03
C MET A 256 -6.08 7.75 -7.69
N LYS A 257 -5.86 6.50 -7.31
CA LYS A 257 -5.14 6.14 -6.09
C LYS A 257 -4.01 5.18 -6.40
N HIS A 258 -2.78 5.58 -6.09
CA HIS A 258 -1.59 4.76 -6.35
C HIS A 258 -1.55 4.31 -7.82
N ILE A 259 -1.63 5.27 -8.74
CA ILE A 259 -1.56 5.03 -10.18
C ILE A 259 -0.43 5.83 -10.81
N LEU A 260 -0.38 7.16 -10.56
CA LEU A 260 0.64 7.99 -11.21
C LEU A 260 2.05 7.72 -10.69
N HIS A 261 2.17 7.17 -9.49
CA HIS A 261 3.46 6.74 -8.95
C HIS A 261 4.05 5.52 -9.65
N ASP A 262 3.24 4.70 -10.33
CA ASP A 262 3.71 3.55 -11.11
C ASP A 262 4.50 3.96 -12.36
N TRP A 263 4.39 5.22 -12.78
CA TRP A 263 4.84 5.72 -14.07
C TRP A 263 5.90 6.80 -13.96
N ASN A 264 6.84 6.80 -14.92
CA ASN A 264 7.78 7.91 -15.10
C ASN A 264 7.03 9.21 -15.48
N ASP A 265 7.73 10.35 -15.47
CA ASP A 265 7.07 11.65 -15.71
C ASP A 265 6.49 11.80 -17.12
N GLN A 266 7.04 11.11 -18.12
CA GLN A 266 6.54 11.15 -19.51
C GLN A 266 5.18 10.44 -19.58
N ASP A 267 5.10 9.22 -19.06
CA ASP A 267 3.89 8.38 -19.07
C ASP A 267 2.81 8.96 -18.16
N ALA A 268 3.18 9.40 -16.95
CA ALA A 268 2.27 10.10 -16.05
C ALA A 268 1.68 11.39 -16.69
N THR A 269 2.50 12.15 -17.43
CA THR A 269 2.04 13.33 -18.18
C THR A 269 1.06 12.95 -19.30
N LEU A 270 1.27 11.82 -19.98
CA LEU A 270 0.34 11.34 -21.01
C LEU A 270 -1.03 11.01 -20.41
N ILE A 271 -1.04 10.25 -19.31
CA ILE A 271 -2.28 9.92 -18.58
C ILE A 271 -3.03 11.20 -18.17
N LEU A 272 -2.31 12.14 -17.55
CA LEU A 272 -2.89 13.41 -17.13
C LEU A 272 -3.45 14.24 -18.30
N LYS A 273 -2.79 14.27 -19.47
CA LYS A 273 -3.29 14.93 -20.68
C LYS A 273 -4.57 14.28 -21.19
N ASN A 274 -4.67 12.95 -21.13
CA ASN A 274 -5.90 12.25 -21.52
C ASN A 274 -7.06 12.58 -20.57
N ILE A 275 -6.81 12.73 -19.26
CA ILE A 275 -7.79 13.24 -18.31
C ILE A 275 -8.15 14.70 -18.64
N ARG A 276 -7.13 15.55 -18.92
CA ARG A 276 -7.33 16.97 -19.23
C ARG A 276 -8.23 17.19 -20.45
N ALA A 277 -8.16 16.30 -21.44
CA ALA A 277 -8.98 16.37 -22.66
C ALA A 277 -10.47 16.12 -22.43
N VAL A 278 -10.86 15.53 -21.30
CA VAL A 278 -12.24 15.11 -21.02
C VAL A 278 -12.84 15.73 -19.76
N ILE A 279 -12.02 16.18 -18.81
CA ILE A 279 -12.47 16.81 -17.56
C ILE A 279 -13.14 18.16 -17.87
N PRO A 280 -14.35 18.45 -17.32
CA PRO A 280 -14.99 19.74 -17.50
C PRO A 280 -14.19 20.87 -16.81
N SER A 281 -14.40 22.12 -17.26
CA SER A 281 -13.65 23.28 -16.73
C SER A 281 -13.83 23.49 -15.22
N ASN A 282 -14.94 23.08 -14.66
CA ASN A 282 -15.25 23.11 -13.23
C ASN A 282 -14.97 21.77 -12.53
N GLY A 283 -14.45 20.76 -13.24
CA GLY A 283 -14.15 19.45 -12.70
C GLY A 283 -12.89 19.47 -11.81
N LYS A 284 -12.75 18.43 -11.01
CA LYS A 284 -11.58 18.25 -10.16
C LYS A 284 -10.89 16.92 -10.43
N LEU A 285 -9.56 16.97 -10.46
CA LEU A 285 -8.70 15.80 -10.39
C LEU A 285 -8.23 15.63 -8.95
N ILE A 286 -8.43 14.45 -8.39
CA ILE A 286 -8.08 14.11 -7.01
C ILE A 286 -7.17 12.89 -7.06
N LEU A 287 -5.94 13.05 -6.62
CA LEU A 287 -4.95 11.99 -6.58
C LEU A 287 -4.76 11.55 -5.13
N GLY A 288 -4.94 10.27 -4.86
CA GLY A 288 -4.59 9.62 -3.60
C GLY A 288 -3.16 9.07 -3.71
N GLU A 289 -2.17 9.89 -3.44
CA GLU A 289 -0.75 9.59 -3.64
C GLU A 289 0.06 10.03 -2.42
N ALA A 290 1.25 9.47 -2.24
CA ALA A 290 2.15 9.97 -1.21
C ALA A 290 2.82 11.28 -1.65
N VAL A 291 2.97 12.22 -0.71
CA VAL A 291 3.78 13.42 -0.91
C VAL A 291 5.07 13.27 -0.11
N VAL A 292 6.17 13.04 -0.82
CA VAL A 292 7.49 12.85 -0.18
C VAL A 292 7.95 14.17 0.47
N PRO A 293 8.29 14.18 1.76
CA PRO A 293 8.86 15.37 2.38
C PRO A 293 10.17 15.79 1.70
N SER A 294 10.30 17.09 1.40
CA SER A 294 11.50 17.65 0.76
C SER A 294 12.70 17.77 1.71
N ASP A 295 12.50 17.54 2.99
CA ASP A 295 13.51 17.59 4.03
C ASP A 295 13.96 16.19 4.48
N GLY A 296 14.76 16.11 5.51
CA GLY A 296 15.26 14.87 6.10
C GLY A 296 14.23 14.05 6.89
N THR A 297 12.98 14.51 6.99
CA THR A 297 11.93 13.84 7.78
C THR A 297 11.76 12.39 7.34
N PRO A 298 11.81 11.41 8.26
CA PRO A 298 11.49 10.02 7.95
C PRO A 298 10.05 9.89 7.46
N HIS A 299 9.86 9.25 6.30
CA HIS A 299 8.54 9.03 5.72
C HIS A 299 8.49 7.71 4.95
N PRO A 300 7.43 6.89 5.08
CA PRO A 300 7.31 5.60 4.38
C PRO A 300 7.40 5.72 2.86
N ALA A 301 6.95 6.82 2.26
CA ALA A 301 7.05 7.06 0.82
C ALA A 301 8.48 6.96 0.27
N LYS A 302 9.51 7.25 1.08
CA LYS A 302 10.92 7.08 0.67
C LYS A 302 11.29 5.60 0.45
N LEU A 303 10.63 4.67 1.14
CA LEU A 303 10.79 3.24 0.91
C LEU A 303 9.98 2.78 -0.31
N ILE A 304 8.76 3.30 -0.45
CA ILE A 304 7.90 3.00 -1.60
C ILE A 304 8.51 3.56 -2.90
N ASP A 305 9.22 4.68 -2.85
CA ASP A 305 9.96 5.22 -4.00
C ASP A 305 10.99 4.21 -4.55
N ILE A 306 11.72 3.55 -3.65
CA ILE A 306 12.64 2.46 -4.02
C ILE A 306 11.88 1.24 -4.56
N GLU A 307 10.71 0.94 -4.00
CA GLU A 307 9.82 -0.12 -4.52
C GLU A 307 9.37 0.19 -5.95
N MET A 308 8.92 1.42 -6.23
CA MET A 308 8.53 1.85 -7.58
C MET A 308 9.69 1.76 -8.57
N MET A 309 10.89 2.15 -8.17
CA MET A 309 12.09 2.00 -8.99
C MET A 309 12.47 0.53 -9.22
N THR A 310 12.17 -0.36 -8.27
CA THR A 310 12.55 -1.78 -8.31
C THR A 310 11.60 -2.61 -9.16
N PHE A 311 10.30 -2.37 -9.05
CA PHE A 311 9.25 -3.16 -9.72
C PHE A 311 8.68 -2.50 -10.96
N LEU A 312 8.80 -1.17 -11.05
CA LEU A 312 8.20 -0.34 -12.08
C LEU A 312 9.22 0.67 -12.62
N GLN A 313 8.78 1.56 -13.48
CA GLN A 313 9.57 2.72 -13.91
C GLN A 313 9.06 4.02 -13.25
N GLY A 314 8.34 3.85 -12.16
CA GLY A 314 7.68 4.89 -11.42
C GLY A 314 8.55 5.55 -10.36
N LYS A 315 7.95 6.50 -9.66
CA LYS A 315 8.56 7.19 -8.51
C LYS A 315 7.52 7.84 -7.62
N GLU A 316 7.85 7.96 -6.36
CA GLU A 316 7.13 8.86 -5.46
C GLU A 316 7.63 10.29 -5.66
N ARG A 317 6.75 11.27 -5.44
CA ARG A 317 7.04 12.68 -5.77
C ARG A 317 6.87 13.59 -4.57
N THR A 318 7.73 14.60 -4.48
CA THR A 318 7.57 15.74 -3.59
C THR A 318 6.47 16.67 -4.09
N GLU A 319 5.96 17.60 -3.24
CA GLU A 319 4.97 18.59 -3.68
C GLU A 319 5.45 19.44 -4.88
N PRO A 320 6.71 19.96 -4.91
CA PRO A 320 7.20 20.66 -6.10
C PRO A 320 7.19 19.81 -7.38
N GLU A 321 7.52 18.52 -7.29
CA GLU A 321 7.48 17.61 -8.44
C GLU A 321 6.04 17.33 -8.89
N TRP A 322 5.09 17.12 -7.96
CA TRP A 322 3.66 17.03 -8.28
C TRP A 322 3.14 18.29 -8.97
N ARG A 323 3.54 19.47 -8.48
CA ARG A 323 3.18 20.76 -9.07
C ARG A 323 3.70 20.88 -10.50
N ALA A 324 4.95 20.50 -10.75
CA ALA A 324 5.57 20.53 -12.07
C ALA A 324 4.88 19.55 -13.03
N LEU A 325 4.64 18.31 -12.62
CA LEU A 325 3.97 17.27 -13.41
C LEU A 325 2.55 17.71 -13.83
N LEU A 326 1.74 18.17 -12.87
CA LEU A 326 0.39 18.64 -13.11
C LEU A 326 0.37 19.85 -14.05
N SER A 327 1.25 20.81 -13.86
CA SER A 327 1.38 21.99 -14.71
C SER A 327 1.74 21.62 -16.15
N GLY A 328 2.66 20.67 -16.34
CA GLY A 328 3.05 20.15 -17.66
C GLY A 328 1.90 19.45 -18.43
N ALA A 329 0.87 19.02 -17.71
CA ALA A 329 -0.31 18.38 -18.28
C ALA A 329 -1.54 19.31 -18.37
N GLY A 330 -1.42 20.61 -18.06
CA GLY A 330 -2.52 21.58 -18.13
C GLY A 330 -3.45 21.58 -16.92
N PHE A 331 -2.91 21.18 -15.75
CA PHE A 331 -3.58 21.30 -14.46
C PHE A 331 -2.84 22.27 -13.53
N LYS A 332 -3.58 22.91 -12.65
CA LYS A 332 -3.03 23.65 -11.52
C LYS A 332 -3.25 22.84 -10.26
N LEU A 333 -2.16 22.53 -9.52
CA LEU A 333 -2.27 22.01 -8.17
C LEU A 333 -2.95 23.06 -7.29
N ASN A 334 -4.15 22.73 -6.80
CA ASN A 334 -4.95 23.63 -5.96
C ASN A 334 -4.51 23.54 -4.49
N ARG A 335 -4.44 22.31 -3.94
CA ARG A 335 -4.00 22.05 -2.57
C ARG A 335 -3.56 20.61 -2.38
N VAL A 336 -2.70 20.38 -1.40
CA VAL A 336 -2.41 19.08 -0.80
C VAL A 336 -3.17 18.99 0.52
N ILE A 337 -3.84 17.87 0.75
CA ILE A 337 -4.57 17.57 1.98
C ILE A 337 -3.88 16.38 2.63
N TYR A 338 -3.11 16.68 3.68
CA TYR A 338 -2.44 15.64 4.46
C TYR A 338 -3.45 14.84 5.25
N THR A 339 -3.41 13.52 5.12
CA THR A 339 -4.38 12.62 5.74
C THR A 339 -3.76 11.81 6.89
N LYS A 340 -4.59 11.08 7.63
CA LYS A 340 -4.12 10.13 8.65
C LYS A 340 -3.72 8.77 8.07
N SER A 341 -3.74 8.62 6.74
CA SER A 341 -3.29 7.42 6.04
C SER A 341 -1.87 7.59 5.50
N PRO A 342 -1.24 6.53 4.98
CA PRO A 342 0.04 6.64 4.29
C PRO A 342 0.00 7.51 3.02
N LEU A 343 -1.19 7.81 2.51
CA LEU A 343 -1.41 8.63 1.32
C LEU A 343 -2.10 9.93 1.66
N ASP A 344 -1.75 10.95 0.90
CA ASP A 344 -2.38 12.27 0.93
C ASP A 344 -3.35 12.44 -0.25
N LEU A 345 -4.17 13.47 -0.21
CA LEU A 345 -5.02 13.85 -1.34
C LEU A 345 -4.46 15.12 -2.00
N ILE A 346 -4.14 15.00 -3.29
CA ILE A 346 -3.69 16.10 -4.13
C ILE A 346 -4.87 16.52 -5.00
N GLU A 347 -5.44 17.70 -4.74
CA GLU A 347 -6.50 18.27 -5.54
C GLU A 347 -5.90 19.18 -6.61
N ALA A 348 -6.25 18.92 -7.88
CA ALA A 348 -5.89 19.75 -9.00
C ALA A 348 -7.13 20.14 -9.83
N VAL A 349 -7.04 21.27 -10.50
CA VAL A 349 -8.09 21.82 -11.37
C VAL A 349 -7.53 22.08 -12.76
N PRO A 350 -8.37 22.04 -13.82
CA PRO A 350 -7.97 22.48 -15.15
C PRO A 350 -7.39 23.90 -15.12
N ALA A 351 -6.20 24.08 -15.75
CA ALA A 351 -5.53 25.38 -15.88
C ALA A 351 -6.02 26.12 -17.15
#